data_cf625d65d332998cf7ddf0e3a7852b7b
#
_entry.id   cf625d65d332998cf7ddf0e3a7852b7b
#
_cell.length_a   1.000
_cell.length_b   1.000
_cell.length_c   1.000
_cell.angle_alpha   90.00
_cell.angle_beta   90.00
_cell.angle_gamma   90.00
#
_symmetry.space_group_name_H-M   'P 1'
#
loop_
_entity.id
_entity.type
_entity.pdbx_description
1 polymer ?
#
loop_
_entity_poly.entity_id
_entity_poly.type
_entity_poly.pdbx_seq_one_letter_code
_entity_poly.pdbx_strand_id
1 'polypeptide(L)'
;MADPITTPTFPTLLQRFFVEHLGHQRAVSPRTIAAYRDTFRLLLSFAEASIGKAPTALALVDLDARLILDFLDHLEKERNNGARSRNARLAALRSFLKYAAHYDLTALPVIEQALAIPMKRFDRPVLGFLSRQEMQAILEAPDPRTWAGQRDRALFSLMYNTGARVSEVTGLKITD
;
A
#
# COMPACT_ATOMS: atom_id res chain seq x y z
N MET A 1 9.07 2.19 -42.55
CA MET A 1 9.89 2.97 -41.59
C MET A 1 9.21 2.77 -40.24
N ALA A 2 9.82 2.01 -39.35
CA ALA A 2 9.27 1.85 -37.99
C ALA A 2 9.53 3.17 -37.25
N ASP A 3 8.47 3.75 -36.69
CA ASP A 3 8.60 4.93 -35.82
C ASP A 3 9.63 4.60 -34.70
N PRO A 4 10.50 5.56 -34.34
CA PRO A 4 11.42 5.35 -33.24
C PRO A 4 10.58 5.06 -31.97
N ILE A 5 10.83 3.91 -31.37
CA ILE A 5 10.21 3.51 -30.09
C ILE A 5 10.61 4.57 -29.07
N THR A 6 9.79 5.59 -28.92
CA THR A 6 10.03 6.66 -27.95
C THR A 6 9.83 6.05 -26.56
N THR A 7 10.90 5.95 -25.80
CA THR A 7 10.83 5.47 -24.39
C THR A 7 9.83 6.33 -23.62
N PRO A 8 8.81 5.73 -22.99
CA PRO A 8 7.80 6.49 -22.27
C PRO A 8 8.43 7.27 -21.10
N THR A 9 7.97 8.50 -20.89
CA THR A 9 8.43 9.30 -19.74
C THR A 9 7.98 8.69 -18.42
N PHE A 10 8.68 9.01 -17.33
CA PHE A 10 8.32 8.55 -15.98
C PHE A 10 6.85 8.86 -15.62
N PRO A 11 6.29 10.07 -15.83
CA PRO A 11 4.88 10.33 -15.57
C PRO A 11 3.94 9.43 -16.38
N THR A 12 4.26 9.19 -17.66
CA THR A 12 3.48 8.30 -18.53
C THR A 12 3.52 6.85 -18.02
N LEU A 13 4.68 6.36 -17.62
CA LEU A 13 4.84 5.03 -17.04
C LEU A 13 4.07 4.90 -15.73
N LEU A 14 4.13 5.91 -14.88
CA LEU A 14 3.42 5.92 -13.60
C LEU A 14 1.89 5.89 -13.81
N GLN A 15 1.37 6.67 -14.75
CA GLN A 15 -0.04 6.66 -15.11
C GLN A 15 -0.48 5.29 -15.63
N ARG A 16 0.26 4.70 -16.58
CA ARG A 16 -0.04 3.37 -17.11
C ARG A 16 0.03 2.28 -16.05
N PHE A 17 1.00 2.38 -15.14
CA PHE A 17 1.09 1.45 -14.02
C PHE A 17 -0.18 1.43 -13.17
N PHE A 18 -0.73 2.60 -12.83
CA PHE A 18 -1.95 2.65 -12.02
C PHE A 18 -3.19 2.23 -12.78
N VAL A 19 -3.37 2.68 -14.02
CA VAL A 19 -4.59 2.46 -14.79
C VAL A 19 -4.58 1.07 -15.43
N GLU A 20 -3.54 0.76 -16.20
CA GLU A 20 -3.49 -0.46 -16.99
C GLU A 20 -3.01 -1.66 -16.18
N HIS A 21 -1.84 -1.53 -15.53
CA HIS A 21 -1.21 -2.66 -14.86
C HIS A 21 -1.92 -3.04 -13.55
N LEU A 22 -2.10 -2.11 -12.63
CA LEU A 22 -2.75 -2.42 -11.35
C LEU A 22 -4.26 -2.59 -11.49
N GLY A 23 -4.91 -1.71 -12.27
CA GLY A 23 -6.36 -1.70 -12.44
C GLY A 23 -6.86 -2.87 -13.29
N HIS A 24 -6.38 -2.98 -14.51
CA HIS A 24 -6.91 -3.93 -15.48
C HIS A 24 -6.17 -5.28 -15.47
N GLN A 25 -4.83 -5.28 -15.59
CA GLN A 25 -4.09 -6.54 -15.75
C GLN A 25 -3.99 -7.34 -14.46
N ARG A 26 -3.77 -6.69 -13.31
CA ARG A 26 -3.63 -7.37 -12.01
C ARG A 26 -4.89 -7.36 -11.16
N ALA A 27 -5.88 -6.54 -11.49
CA ALA A 27 -7.15 -6.39 -10.76
C ALA A 27 -6.96 -6.33 -9.23
N VAL A 28 -5.96 -5.57 -8.77
CA VAL A 28 -5.66 -5.44 -7.34
C VAL A 28 -6.76 -4.66 -6.64
N SER A 29 -6.95 -4.91 -5.34
CA SER A 29 -8.01 -4.25 -4.58
C SER A 29 -7.89 -2.72 -4.61
N PRO A 30 -9.01 -1.98 -4.57
CA PRO A 30 -9.00 -0.51 -4.49
C PRO A 30 -8.16 0.02 -3.33
N ARG A 31 -8.12 -0.69 -2.20
CA ARG A 31 -7.31 -0.36 -1.03
C ARG A 31 -5.81 -0.44 -1.34
N THR A 32 -5.38 -1.43 -2.11
CA THR A 32 -3.97 -1.55 -2.55
C THR A 32 -3.60 -0.41 -3.48
N ILE A 33 -4.48 -0.08 -4.45
CA ILE A 33 -4.26 1.06 -5.36
C ILE A 33 -4.14 2.36 -4.57
N ALA A 34 -5.02 2.58 -3.59
CA ALA A 34 -4.97 3.77 -2.73
C ALA A 34 -3.67 3.85 -1.93
N ALA A 35 -3.21 2.75 -1.33
CA ALA A 35 -1.96 2.68 -0.58
C ALA A 35 -0.73 2.96 -1.47
N TYR A 36 -0.72 2.44 -2.70
CA TYR A 36 0.33 2.71 -3.66
C TYR A 36 0.31 4.17 -4.12
N ARG A 37 -0.87 4.70 -4.43
CA ARG A 37 -1.03 6.12 -4.80
C ARG A 37 -0.50 7.06 -3.71
N ASP A 38 -0.82 6.77 -2.46
CA ASP A 38 -0.32 7.53 -1.32
C ASP A 38 1.21 7.46 -1.21
N THR A 39 1.80 6.29 -1.47
CA THR A 39 3.26 6.12 -1.51
C THR A 39 3.91 7.03 -2.57
N PHE A 40 3.38 7.01 -3.80
CA PHE A 40 3.93 7.84 -4.87
C PHE A 40 3.72 9.33 -4.65
N ARG A 41 2.58 9.73 -4.09
CA ARG A 41 2.36 11.13 -3.72
C ARG A 41 3.42 11.62 -2.73
N LEU A 42 3.73 10.82 -1.71
CA LEU A 42 4.77 11.15 -0.73
C LEU A 42 6.17 11.17 -1.35
N LEU A 43 6.50 10.18 -2.21
CA LEU A 43 7.77 10.13 -2.90
C LEU A 43 7.98 11.35 -3.81
N LEU A 44 6.97 11.73 -4.59
CA LEU A 44 7.05 12.86 -5.53
C LEU A 44 7.27 14.18 -4.77
N SER A 45 6.54 14.42 -3.67
CA SER A 45 6.76 15.59 -2.81
C SER A 45 8.15 15.58 -2.18
N PHE A 46 8.64 14.42 -1.74
CA PHE A 46 9.98 14.28 -1.18
C PHE A 46 11.06 14.54 -2.23
N ALA A 47 10.94 13.98 -3.43
CA ALA A 47 11.89 14.17 -4.53
C ALA A 47 11.96 15.65 -4.94
N GLU A 48 10.83 16.34 -5.06
CA GLU A 48 10.78 17.76 -5.35
C GLU A 48 11.55 18.58 -4.29
N ALA A 49 11.35 18.28 -3.03
CA ALA A 49 12.05 18.96 -1.92
C ALA A 49 13.56 18.63 -1.87
N SER A 50 13.93 17.38 -2.19
CA SER A 50 15.32 16.88 -2.00
C SER A 50 16.23 17.15 -3.18
N ILE A 51 15.73 17.02 -4.41
CA ILE A 51 16.54 17.17 -5.64
C ILE A 51 16.07 18.33 -6.53
N GLY A 52 15.05 19.09 -6.10
CA GLY A 52 14.57 20.29 -6.81
C GLY A 52 13.89 20.02 -8.17
N LYS A 53 13.51 18.75 -8.45
CA LYS A 53 12.83 18.38 -9.69
C LYS A 53 11.34 18.28 -9.50
N ALA A 54 10.58 19.05 -10.27
CA ALA A 54 9.12 18.90 -10.30
C ALA A 54 8.72 17.46 -10.69
N PRO A 55 7.60 16.93 -10.19
CA PRO A 55 7.14 15.58 -10.53
C PRO A 55 7.05 15.27 -12.02
N THR A 56 6.74 16.28 -12.84
CA THR A 56 6.66 16.18 -14.31
C THR A 56 8.02 16.08 -15.00
N ALA A 57 9.09 16.55 -14.34
CA ALA A 57 10.45 16.57 -14.84
C ALA A 57 11.30 15.39 -14.32
N LEU A 58 10.73 14.55 -13.44
CA LEU A 58 11.41 13.34 -12.96
C LEU A 58 11.56 12.32 -14.09
N ALA A 59 12.71 11.63 -14.07
CA ALA A 59 13.01 10.51 -14.93
C ALA A 59 13.21 9.24 -14.08
N LEU A 60 13.14 8.05 -14.70
CA LEU A 60 13.37 6.79 -13.98
C LEU A 60 14.77 6.71 -13.35
N VAL A 61 15.76 7.29 -14.00
CA VAL A 61 17.14 7.34 -13.49
C VAL A 61 17.30 8.18 -12.23
N ASP A 62 16.37 9.08 -11.95
CA ASP A 62 16.36 9.87 -10.71
C ASP A 62 15.87 9.04 -9.50
N LEU A 63 15.14 7.95 -9.73
CA LEU A 63 14.66 7.04 -8.68
C LEU A 63 15.72 6.02 -8.30
N ASP A 64 16.92 6.49 -8.06
CA ASP A 64 18.04 5.65 -7.66
C ASP A 64 17.88 5.10 -6.22
N ALA A 65 18.77 4.17 -5.87
CA ALA A 65 18.75 3.55 -4.55
C ALA A 65 18.94 4.58 -3.42
N ARG A 66 19.71 5.63 -3.65
CA ARG A 66 19.98 6.69 -2.67
C ARG A 66 18.72 7.50 -2.40
N LEU A 67 18.06 8.03 -3.42
CA LEU A 67 16.81 8.78 -3.25
C LEU A 67 15.74 7.96 -2.54
N ILE A 68 15.61 6.66 -2.90
CA ILE A 68 14.63 5.77 -2.26
C ILE A 68 14.99 5.52 -0.79
N LEU A 69 16.26 5.31 -0.45
CA LEU A 69 16.69 5.15 0.94
C LEU A 69 16.45 6.41 1.76
N ASP A 70 16.82 7.58 1.23
CA ASP A 70 16.61 8.87 1.90
C ASP A 70 15.11 9.14 2.11
N PHE A 71 14.26 8.81 1.13
CA PHE A 71 12.81 8.87 1.27
C PHE A 71 12.29 7.94 2.38
N LEU A 72 12.74 6.70 2.41
CA LEU A 72 12.30 5.74 3.43
C LEU A 72 12.76 6.16 4.83
N ASP A 73 13.95 6.73 4.96
CA ASP A 73 14.49 7.28 6.21
C ASP A 73 13.71 8.53 6.65
N HIS A 74 13.35 9.42 5.72
CA HIS A 74 12.47 10.55 5.99
C HIS A 74 11.11 10.10 6.54
N LEU A 75 10.51 9.05 5.96
CA LEU A 75 9.24 8.50 6.46
C LEU A 75 9.35 7.97 7.90
N GLU A 76 10.48 7.37 8.26
CA GLU A 76 10.68 6.87 9.62
C GLU A 76 10.95 8.00 10.62
N LYS A 77 11.80 8.96 10.27
CA LYS A 77 12.27 10.03 11.18
C LYS A 77 11.24 11.15 11.35
N GLU A 78 10.70 11.65 10.22
CA GLU A 78 9.82 12.82 10.23
C GLU A 78 8.34 12.48 10.33
N ARG A 79 7.95 11.26 9.92
CA ARG A 79 6.55 10.83 9.93
C ARG A 79 6.27 9.67 10.88
N ASN A 80 7.24 9.29 11.70
CA ASN A 80 7.13 8.20 12.70
C ASN A 80 6.59 6.87 12.11
N ASN A 81 6.94 6.55 10.88
CA ASN A 81 6.54 5.29 10.28
C ASN A 81 7.36 4.13 10.85
N GLY A 82 6.70 3.11 11.39
CA GLY A 82 7.38 1.88 11.79
C GLY A 82 7.86 1.05 10.58
N ALA A 83 8.75 0.09 10.83
CA ALA A 83 9.35 -0.77 9.81
C ALA A 83 8.33 -1.48 8.91
N ARG A 84 7.14 -1.85 9.43
CA ARG A 84 6.05 -2.43 8.65
C ARG A 84 5.52 -1.47 7.58
N SER A 85 5.26 -0.22 7.95
CA SER A 85 4.79 0.81 7.02
C SER A 85 5.85 1.16 5.99
N ARG A 86 7.12 1.32 6.43
CA ARG A 86 8.28 1.50 5.54
C ARG A 86 8.35 0.39 4.49
N ASN A 87 8.25 -0.85 4.91
CA ASN A 87 8.31 -2.01 4.00
C ASN A 87 7.14 -2.04 3.02
N ALA A 88 5.93 -1.66 3.44
CA ALA A 88 4.78 -1.54 2.55
C ALA A 88 5.01 -0.47 1.46
N ARG A 89 5.62 0.67 1.82
CA ARG A 89 6.02 1.71 0.86
C ARG A 89 7.08 1.20 -0.11
N LEU A 90 8.13 0.54 0.39
CA LEU A 90 9.15 -0.07 -0.46
C LEU A 90 8.56 -1.12 -1.40
N ALA A 91 7.59 -1.92 -0.97
CA ALA A 91 6.91 -2.89 -1.82
C ALA A 91 6.15 -2.22 -2.98
N ALA A 92 5.50 -1.08 -2.74
CA ALA A 92 4.84 -0.29 -3.78
C ALA A 92 5.85 0.22 -4.83
N LEU A 93 6.99 0.78 -4.38
CA LEU A 93 8.05 1.25 -5.26
C LEU A 93 8.65 0.11 -6.10
N ARG A 94 8.96 -1.02 -5.46
CA ARG A 94 9.46 -2.21 -6.15
C ARG A 94 8.49 -2.75 -7.20
N SER A 95 7.18 -2.70 -6.93
CA SER A 95 6.16 -3.12 -7.88
C SER A 95 6.19 -2.26 -9.15
N PHE A 96 6.30 -0.94 -8.97
CA PHE A 96 6.43 0.00 -10.09
C PHE A 96 7.77 -0.17 -10.84
N LEU A 97 8.90 -0.26 -10.13
CA LEU A 97 10.21 -0.40 -10.76
C LEU A 97 10.30 -1.67 -11.60
N LYS A 98 9.75 -2.79 -11.12
CA LYS A 98 9.65 -4.03 -11.91
C LYS A 98 8.81 -3.86 -13.17
N TYR A 99 7.71 -3.12 -13.09
CA TYR A 99 6.89 -2.79 -14.25
C TYR A 99 7.68 -1.89 -15.23
N ALA A 100 8.31 -0.83 -14.74
CA ALA A 100 9.04 0.13 -15.55
C ALA A 100 10.24 -0.49 -16.29
N ALA A 101 10.90 -1.50 -15.68
CA ALA A 101 12.02 -2.23 -16.29
C ALA A 101 11.70 -2.87 -17.64
N HIS A 102 10.43 -3.15 -17.92
CA HIS A 102 10.00 -3.70 -19.22
C HIS A 102 9.90 -2.63 -20.33
N TYR A 103 9.88 -1.35 -19.97
CA TYR A 103 9.64 -0.26 -20.92
C TYR A 103 10.86 0.66 -21.11
N ASP A 104 11.79 0.67 -20.15
CA ASP A 104 12.99 1.48 -20.23
C ASP A 104 14.23 0.67 -19.84
N LEU A 105 14.88 0.11 -20.86
CA LEU A 105 16.08 -0.70 -20.68
C LEU A 105 17.30 0.15 -20.27
N THR A 106 17.30 1.45 -20.55
CA THR A 106 18.41 2.33 -20.20
C THR A 106 18.48 2.61 -18.70
N ALA A 107 17.35 2.53 -18.01
CA ALA A 107 17.24 2.69 -16.55
C ALA A 107 17.50 1.39 -15.76
N LEU A 108 17.68 0.25 -16.42
CA LEU A 108 17.86 -1.06 -15.75
C LEU A 108 18.92 -1.06 -14.64
N PRO A 109 20.13 -0.51 -14.82
CA PRO A 109 21.15 -0.54 -13.77
C PRO A 109 20.69 0.19 -12.48
N VAL A 110 19.99 1.32 -12.64
CA VAL A 110 19.44 2.09 -11.51
C VAL A 110 18.29 1.33 -10.85
N ILE A 111 17.41 0.74 -11.66
CA ILE A 111 16.29 -0.07 -11.18
C ILE A 111 16.79 -1.28 -10.38
N GLU A 112 17.79 -2.00 -10.85
CA GLU A 112 18.36 -3.16 -10.16
C GLU A 112 18.94 -2.79 -8.79
N GLN A 113 19.69 -1.68 -8.70
CA GLN A 113 20.20 -1.17 -7.44
C GLN A 113 19.05 -0.82 -6.47
N ALA A 114 18.00 -0.16 -6.95
CA ALA A 114 16.85 0.18 -6.14
C ALA A 114 16.05 -1.07 -5.69
N LEU A 115 15.93 -2.08 -6.53
CA LEU A 115 15.31 -3.37 -6.20
C LEU A 115 16.12 -4.18 -5.17
N ALA A 116 17.44 -3.95 -5.06
CA ALA A 116 18.31 -4.60 -4.08
C ALA A 116 18.12 -4.06 -2.64
N ILE A 117 17.47 -2.89 -2.43
CA ILE A 117 17.24 -2.31 -1.10
C ILE A 117 16.50 -3.34 -0.21
N PRO A 118 17.04 -3.77 0.94
CA PRO A 118 16.41 -4.79 1.75
C PRO A 118 15.19 -4.26 2.52
N MET A 119 14.26 -5.15 2.79
CA MET A 119 13.19 -4.87 3.76
C MET A 119 13.75 -4.94 5.18
N LYS A 120 13.32 -4.04 6.06
CA LYS A 120 13.67 -4.08 7.48
C LYS A 120 12.95 -5.24 8.17
N ARG A 121 13.66 -5.96 9.04
CA ARG A 121 13.03 -6.90 9.98
C ARG A 121 12.19 -6.13 11.00
N PHE A 122 11.10 -6.70 11.40
CA PHE A 122 10.27 -6.16 12.49
C PHE A 122 9.62 -7.33 13.24
N ASP A 123 9.47 -7.13 14.53
CA ASP A 123 8.83 -8.12 15.38
C ASP A 123 7.33 -8.19 15.08
N ARG A 124 6.83 -9.40 15.00
CA ARG A 124 5.39 -9.65 14.92
C ARG A 124 4.97 -10.15 16.30
N PRO A 125 4.39 -9.27 17.13
CA PRO A 125 3.92 -9.72 18.43
C PRO A 125 2.91 -10.86 18.21
N VAL A 126 3.08 -11.93 18.96
CA VAL A 126 2.09 -13.00 19.01
C VAL A 126 0.85 -12.42 19.68
N LEU A 127 -0.24 -12.33 18.93
CA LEU A 127 -1.52 -11.91 19.49
C LEU A 127 -1.98 -13.02 20.44
N GLY A 128 -2.30 -12.64 21.68
CA GLY A 128 -2.91 -13.56 22.63
C GLY A 128 -4.28 -14.02 22.15
N PHE A 129 -4.77 -15.08 22.73
CA PHE A 129 -6.14 -15.56 22.51
C PHE A 129 -7.04 -15.01 23.60
N LEU A 130 -8.26 -14.61 23.23
CA LEU A 130 -9.30 -14.31 24.21
C LEU A 130 -9.79 -15.61 24.82
N SER A 131 -9.89 -15.65 26.14
CA SER A 131 -10.57 -16.74 26.83
C SER A 131 -12.06 -16.75 26.49
N ARG A 132 -12.72 -17.86 26.73
CA ARG A 132 -14.18 -17.96 26.51
C ARG A 132 -14.95 -16.93 27.33
N GLN A 133 -14.50 -16.64 28.56
CA GLN A 133 -15.14 -15.67 29.45
C GLN A 133 -14.98 -14.24 28.92
N GLU A 134 -13.78 -13.86 28.45
CA GLU A 134 -13.53 -12.54 27.84
C GLU A 134 -14.34 -12.38 26.56
N MET A 135 -14.42 -13.41 25.73
CA MET A 135 -15.23 -13.37 24.51
C MET A 135 -16.72 -13.19 24.84
N GLN A 136 -17.24 -13.93 25.84
CA GLN A 136 -18.63 -13.79 26.29
C GLN A 136 -18.92 -12.39 26.79
N ALA A 137 -18.02 -11.82 27.59
CA ALA A 137 -18.14 -10.45 28.09
C ALA A 137 -18.20 -9.41 26.94
N ILE A 138 -17.39 -9.60 25.87
CA ILE A 138 -17.44 -8.73 24.68
C ILE A 138 -18.80 -8.84 23.96
N LEU A 139 -19.32 -10.07 23.79
CA LEU A 139 -20.62 -10.28 23.12
C LEU A 139 -21.79 -9.70 23.91
N GLU A 140 -21.68 -9.63 25.23
CA GLU A 140 -22.73 -9.12 26.13
C GLU A 140 -22.59 -7.61 26.42
N ALA A 141 -21.44 -6.99 26.13
CA ALA A 141 -21.17 -5.59 26.45
C ALA A 141 -22.15 -4.58 25.84
N PRO A 142 -22.65 -4.73 24.60
CA PRO A 142 -23.61 -3.77 24.04
C PRO A 142 -24.94 -3.82 24.76
N ASP A 143 -25.53 -2.66 25.11
CA ASP A 143 -26.82 -2.55 25.81
C ASP A 143 -27.99 -2.99 24.91
N PRO A 144 -28.67 -4.13 25.20
CA PRO A 144 -29.74 -4.66 24.35
C PRO A 144 -31.00 -3.81 24.34
N ARG A 145 -31.10 -2.82 25.21
CA ARG A 145 -32.27 -1.91 25.28
C ARG A 145 -32.20 -0.80 24.25
N THR A 146 -31.03 -0.58 23.64
CA THR A 146 -30.83 0.42 22.60
C THR A 146 -30.79 -0.22 21.22
N TRP A 147 -31.24 0.50 20.20
CA TRP A 147 -31.13 0.05 18.82
C TRP A 147 -29.65 -0.24 18.42
N ALA A 148 -28.75 0.66 18.81
CA ALA A 148 -27.33 0.48 18.54
C ALA A 148 -26.77 -0.78 19.20
N GLY A 149 -27.11 -1.03 20.46
CA GLY A 149 -26.67 -2.22 21.17
C GLY A 149 -27.25 -3.52 20.60
N GLN A 150 -28.51 -3.53 20.14
CA GLN A 150 -29.05 -4.70 19.44
C GLN A 150 -28.32 -4.98 18.12
N ARG A 151 -28.07 -3.94 17.32
CA ARG A 151 -27.27 -4.03 16.09
C ARG A 151 -25.87 -4.57 16.38
N ASP A 152 -25.19 -4.01 17.38
CA ASP A 152 -23.80 -4.37 17.70
C ASP A 152 -23.71 -5.80 18.25
N ARG A 153 -24.67 -6.26 19.05
CA ARG A 153 -24.76 -7.66 19.48
C ARG A 153 -24.95 -8.61 18.30
N ALA A 154 -25.80 -8.28 17.35
CA ALA A 154 -26.00 -9.08 16.15
C ALA A 154 -24.71 -9.16 15.32
N LEU A 155 -24.02 -8.03 15.11
CA LEU A 155 -22.75 -7.96 14.40
C LEU A 155 -21.67 -8.81 15.09
N PHE A 156 -21.48 -8.66 16.39
CA PHE A 156 -20.48 -9.41 17.15
C PHE A 156 -20.78 -10.90 17.15
N SER A 157 -22.04 -11.29 17.32
CA SER A 157 -22.46 -12.69 17.26
C SER A 157 -22.21 -13.31 15.89
N LEU A 158 -22.51 -12.57 14.81
CA LEU A 158 -22.25 -13.02 13.45
C LEU A 158 -20.75 -13.20 13.20
N MET A 159 -19.94 -12.20 13.59
CA MET A 159 -18.48 -12.27 13.45
C MET A 159 -17.89 -13.43 14.26
N TYR A 160 -18.35 -13.66 15.48
CA TYR A 160 -17.87 -14.75 16.33
C TYR A 160 -18.19 -16.14 15.75
N ASN A 161 -19.43 -16.32 15.26
CA ASN A 161 -19.85 -17.62 14.74
C ASN A 161 -19.29 -17.94 13.36
N THR A 162 -19.01 -16.93 12.53
CA THR A 162 -18.56 -17.13 11.14
C THR A 162 -17.08 -16.87 10.93
N GLY A 163 -16.40 -16.17 11.85
CA GLY A 163 -15.05 -15.66 11.66
C GLY A 163 -14.95 -14.55 10.61
N ALA A 164 -16.08 -13.99 10.20
CA ALA A 164 -16.12 -12.94 9.18
C ALA A 164 -15.44 -11.64 9.66
N ARG A 165 -14.78 -10.95 8.73
CA ARG A 165 -14.18 -9.64 9.03
C ARG A 165 -15.26 -8.56 9.13
N VAL A 166 -14.95 -7.50 9.89
CA VAL A 166 -15.85 -6.33 10.01
C VAL A 166 -16.34 -5.83 8.66
N SER A 167 -15.44 -5.69 7.68
CA SER A 167 -15.77 -5.22 6.33
C SER A 167 -16.70 -6.17 5.55
N GLU A 168 -16.64 -7.45 5.81
CA GLU A 168 -17.52 -8.46 5.21
C GLU A 168 -18.91 -8.34 5.81
N VAL A 169 -19.00 -8.28 7.14
CA VAL A 169 -20.27 -8.17 7.84
C VAL A 169 -20.97 -6.84 7.56
N THR A 170 -20.25 -5.72 7.57
CA THR A 170 -20.84 -4.40 7.27
C THR A 170 -21.17 -4.20 5.79
N GLY A 171 -20.64 -5.05 4.91
CA GLY A 171 -20.96 -5.06 3.48
C GLY A 171 -22.13 -5.94 3.09
N LEU A 172 -22.70 -6.73 4.02
CA LEU A 172 -23.84 -7.59 3.75
C LEU A 172 -25.09 -6.77 3.34
N LYS A 173 -25.83 -7.30 2.39
CA LYS A 173 -27.11 -6.77 1.94
C LYS A 173 -28.23 -7.73 2.38
N ILE A 174 -29.45 -7.22 2.47
CA ILE A 174 -30.63 -8.02 2.85
C ILE A 174 -30.88 -9.18 1.86
N THR A 175 -30.31 -9.10 0.67
CA THR A 175 -30.43 -10.11 -0.39
C THR A 175 -29.35 -11.19 -0.33
N ASP A 176 -28.36 -11.06 0.55
CA ASP A 176 -27.29 -12.05 0.75
C ASP A 176 -27.68 -13.05 1.85
#